data_2937669a2fd90eea0250753ec8c7c81b
#
_entry.id   2937669a2fd90eea0250753ec8c7c81b
#
_cell.length_a   1.000
_cell.length_b   1.000
_cell.length_c   1.000
_cell.angle_alpha   90.00
_cell.angle_beta   90.00
_cell.angle_gamma   90.00
#
_symmetry.space_group_name_H-M   'P 1'
#
loop_
_entity.id
_entity.type
_entity.pdbx_description
1 polymer ?
#
loop_
_entity_poly.entity_id
_entity_poly.type
_entity_poly.pdbx_seq_one_letter_code
_entity_poly.pdbx_strand_id
1 'polypeptide(L)'
;RYKSSKTTKNPQNWQFVDTPGTYSLSPMSPDEQVAVDALTGASGMPVPDLAVVVLDATALSRSLYLLSMVVELGLPTVVALTMNDLAVRNGCGVDAERLSHLLDGMPVVAIDGRTGNGGKALADAIAASFEGTPVPHGLTALPTATADADMKTADGLSVWAESRADARLDWTAGILRGLDMHAVDHVTLSDRIDRVLLHPVIGVLVFLAVLFVVFQATTTLASPMQDWIDVTFRGWCADGLDLLLGL
;
A
#
# COMPACT_ATOMS: atom_id res chain seq x y z
N ARG A 1 10.16 -21.88 0.52
CA ARG A 1 9.79 -22.51 -0.79
C ARG A 1 8.96 -21.50 -1.55
N TYR A 2 9.60 -20.71 -2.40
CA TYR A 2 8.94 -19.80 -3.33
C TYR A 2 8.01 -20.61 -4.26
N LYS A 3 6.71 -20.32 -4.24
CA LYS A 3 5.81 -20.77 -5.28
C LYS A 3 5.98 -19.81 -6.45
N SER A 4 6.72 -20.23 -7.47
CA SER A 4 6.65 -19.62 -8.79
C SER A 4 5.18 -19.50 -9.19
N SER A 5 4.70 -18.27 -9.32
CA SER A 5 3.35 -17.96 -9.77
C SER A 5 3.16 -18.50 -11.19
N LYS A 6 1.95 -18.94 -11.47
CA LYS A 6 1.51 -19.58 -12.71
C LYS A 6 2.07 -18.87 -13.94
N THR A 7 2.86 -19.60 -14.71
CA THR A 7 3.32 -19.21 -16.04
C THR A 7 2.11 -18.96 -16.93
N THR A 8 1.71 -17.71 -17.05
CA THR A 8 0.84 -17.27 -18.13
C THR A 8 1.63 -17.48 -19.41
N LYS A 9 1.05 -18.11 -20.43
CA LYS A 9 1.69 -18.31 -21.74
C LYS A 9 2.14 -16.97 -22.28
N ASN A 10 3.41 -16.64 -22.05
CA ASN A 10 4.05 -15.44 -22.54
C ASN A 10 4.79 -15.80 -23.82
N PRO A 11 4.49 -15.18 -24.97
CA PRO A 11 5.14 -15.48 -26.24
C PRO A 11 6.65 -15.20 -26.24
N GLN A 12 7.14 -14.42 -25.26
CA GLN A 12 8.54 -14.00 -25.14
C GLN A 12 9.33 -14.75 -24.06
N ASN A 13 8.74 -15.75 -23.41
CA ASN A 13 9.38 -16.62 -22.40
C ASN A 13 9.96 -15.86 -21.19
N TRP A 14 9.31 -14.74 -20.76
CA TRP A 14 9.72 -14.01 -19.56
C TRP A 14 9.37 -14.78 -18.29
N GLN A 15 10.22 -14.69 -17.30
CA GLN A 15 9.95 -15.17 -15.97
C GLN A 15 9.60 -13.98 -15.07
N PHE A 16 8.36 -13.97 -14.57
CA PHE A 16 7.94 -12.97 -13.59
C PHE A 16 8.16 -13.49 -12.18
N VAL A 17 8.76 -12.65 -11.35
CA VAL A 17 8.88 -12.86 -9.91
C VAL A 17 7.94 -11.88 -9.23
N ASP A 18 6.88 -12.40 -8.63
CA ASP A 18 5.97 -11.62 -7.79
C ASP A 18 6.56 -11.50 -6.39
N THR A 19 6.72 -10.28 -5.90
CA THR A 19 7.29 -10.00 -4.59
C THR A 19 6.20 -9.51 -3.63
N PRO A 20 6.36 -9.75 -2.32
CA PRO A 20 5.52 -9.07 -1.34
C PRO A 20 5.55 -7.56 -1.53
N GLY A 21 4.43 -6.88 -1.22
CA GLY A 21 4.37 -5.43 -1.32
C GLY A 21 5.32 -4.77 -0.33
N THR A 22 6.07 -3.79 -0.82
CA THR A 22 6.93 -2.95 0.02
C THR A 22 6.76 -1.49 -0.33
N TYR A 23 7.02 -0.61 0.60
CA TYR A 23 7.02 0.85 0.40
C TYR A 23 8.42 1.46 0.46
N SER A 24 9.43 0.65 0.80
CA SER A 24 10.82 1.06 0.83
C SER A 24 11.73 -0.14 0.65
N LEU A 25 13.00 0.10 0.31
CA LEU A 25 14.03 -0.92 0.30
C LEU A 25 14.82 -1.01 1.63
N SER A 26 14.27 -0.40 2.69
CA SER A 26 14.74 -0.59 4.07
C SER A 26 13.76 -1.55 4.77
N PRO A 27 14.02 -2.86 4.75
CA PRO A 27 13.05 -3.84 5.19
C PRO A 27 12.86 -3.79 6.71
N MET A 28 11.63 -3.66 7.16
CA MET A 28 11.24 -3.72 8.56
C MET A 28 10.58 -5.05 8.91
N SER A 29 10.26 -5.85 7.90
CA SER A 29 9.63 -7.16 8.06
C SER A 29 10.33 -8.22 7.20
N PRO A 30 10.21 -9.52 7.54
CA PRO A 30 10.74 -10.61 6.72
C PRO A 30 10.16 -10.63 5.30
N ASP A 31 8.91 -10.21 5.12
CA ASP A 31 8.27 -10.18 3.80
C ASP A 31 8.87 -9.08 2.92
N GLU A 32 9.13 -7.90 3.49
CA GLU A 32 9.82 -6.81 2.77
C GLU A 32 11.25 -7.20 2.41
N GLN A 33 11.96 -7.95 3.28
CA GLN A 33 13.29 -8.46 3.00
C GLN A 33 13.31 -9.32 1.73
N VAL A 34 12.27 -10.13 1.50
CA VAL A 34 12.15 -10.93 0.29
C VAL A 34 12.08 -10.08 -0.98
N ALA A 35 11.34 -8.96 -0.95
CA ALA A 35 11.27 -8.03 -2.07
C ALA A 35 12.63 -7.38 -2.35
N VAL A 36 13.33 -7.00 -1.30
CA VAL A 36 14.69 -6.43 -1.38
C VAL A 36 15.67 -7.45 -1.95
N ASP A 37 15.66 -8.69 -1.44
CA ASP A 37 16.54 -9.77 -1.91
C ASP A 37 16.30 -10.08 -3.40
N ALA A 38 15.04 -10.02 -3.85
CA ALA A 38 14.71 -10.23 -5.25
C ALA A 38 15.25 -9.13 -6.17
N LEU A 39 15.29 -7.88 -5.71
CA LEU A 39 15.81 -6.75 -6.48
C LEU A 39 17.34 -6.66 -6.47
N THR A 40 17.98 -7.02 -5.37
CA THR A 40 19.43 -6.87 -5.18
C THR A 40 20.21 -8.13 -5.53
N GLY A 41 19.54 -9.25 -5.74
CA GLY A 41 20.20 -10.55 -5.91
C GLY A 41 20.79 -11.12 -4.64
N ALA A 42 20.37 -10.62 -3.47
CA ALA A 42 20.74 -11.19 -2.19
C ALA A 42 20.11 -12.58 -2.00
N SER A 43 20.56 -13.31 -0.99
CA SER A 43 20.07 -14.67 -0.69
C SER A 43 20.18 -15.68 -1.85
N GLY A 44 21.07 -15.42 -2.82
CA GLY A 44 21.32 -16.32 -3.97
C GLY A 44 20.27 -16.24 -5.08
N MET A 45 19.37 -15.25 -5.04
CA MET A 45 18.48 -14.96 -6.16
C MET A 45 19.23 -14.25 -7.30
N PRO A 46 18.91 -14.52 -8.58
CA PRO A 46 19.46 -13.75 -9.67
C PRO A 46 18.93 -12.31 -9.63
N VAL A 47 19.78 -11.32 -9.92
CA VAL A 47 19.35 -9.94 -10.12
C VAL A 47 18.40 -9.92 -11.32
N PRO A 48 17.25 -9.25 -11.23
CA PRO A 48 16.30 -9.15 -12.34
C PRO A 48 16.88 -8.30 -13.47
N ASP A 49 16.53 -8.65 -14.70
CA ASP A 49 16.93 -7.87 -15.90
C ASP A 49 16.10 -6.58 -16.00
N LEU A 50 14.92 -6.53 -15.40
CA LEU A 50 14.01 -5.40 -15.43
C LEU A 50 13.09 -5.42 -14.18
N ALA A 51 12.81 -4.26 -13.63
CA ALA A 51 11.84 -4.07 -12.56
C ALA A 51 10.54 -3.44 -13.11
N VAL A 52 9.40 -3.99 -12.72
CA VAL A 52 8.10 -3.35 -12.92
C VAL A 52 7.65 -2.77 -11.58
N VAL A 53 7.66 -1.45 -11.47
CA VAL A 53 7.24 -0.77 -10.24
C VAL A 53 5.78 -0.35 -10.36
N VAL A 54 4.95 -0.85 -9.44
CA VAL A 54 3.53 -0.52 -9.40
C VAL A 54 3.33 0.75 -8.57
N LEU A 55 2.85 1.83 -9.20
CA LEU A 55 2.51 3.07 -8.52
C LEU A 55 1.01 3.14 -8.29
N ASP A 56 0.62 3.40 -7.05
CA ASP A 56 -0.76 3.71 -6.68
C ASP A 56 -1.01 5.21 -6.86
N ALA A 57 -1.88 5.57 -7.80
CA ALA A 57 -2.22 6.96 -8.08
C ALA A 57 -2.88 7.67 -6.90
N THR A 58 -3.54 6.92 -5.99
CA THR A 58 -4.17 7.49 -4.78
C THR A 58 -3.18 7.76 -3.65
N ALA A 59 -2.00 7.13 -3.70
CA ALA A 59 -0.92 7.27 -2.74
C ALA A 59 0.42 7.51 -3.45
N LEU A 60 0.42 8.41 -4.44
CA LEU A 60 1.52 8.58 -5.39
C LEU A 60 2.83 8.98 -4.71
N SER A 61 2.80 9.82 -3.69
CA SER A 61 4.02 10.25 -2.97
C SER A 61 4.78 9.07 -2.38
N ARG A 62 4.08 8.13 -1.76
CA ARG A 62 4.67 6.91 -1.18
C ARG A 62 5.23 5.99 -2.26
N SER A 63 4.48 5.83 -3.34
CA SER A 63 4.88 4.98 -4.45
C SER A 63 6.09 5.55 -5.22
N LEU A 64 6.18 6.87 -5.38
CA LEU A 64 7.34 7.56 -5.96
C LEU A 64 8.58 7.44 -5.09
N TYR A 65 8.43 7.44 -3.78
CA TYR A 65 9.54 7.23 -2.87
C TYR A 65 10.17 5.84 -3.07
N LEU A 66 9.37 4.79 -3.19
CA LEU A 66 9.86 3.46 -3.55
C LEU A 66 10.52 3.45 -4.94
N LEU A 67 9.88 4.09 -5.94
CA LEU A 67 10.42 4.18 -7.30
C LEU A 67 11.82 4.80 -7.29
N SER A 68 12.03 5.88 -6.53
CA SER A 68 13.34 6.52 -6.42
C SER A 68 14.43 5.55 -5.96
N MET A 69 14.11 4.70 -4.98
CA MET A 69 15.05 3.70 -4.47
C MET A 69 15.35 2.61 -5.50
N VAL A 70 14.32 2.13 -6.23
CA VAL A 70 14.51 1.11 -7.28
C VAL A 70 15.37 1.64 -8.42
N VAL A 71 15.14 2.89 -8.82
CA VAL A 71 15.93 3.53 -9.89
C VAL A 71 17.38 3.74 -9.47
N GLU A 72 17.64 4.08 -8.22
CA GLU A 72 19.02 4.18 -7.69
C GLU A 72 19.78 2.84 -7.72
N LEU A 73 19.10 1.69 -7.77
CA LEU A 73 19.74 0.39 -7.99
C LEU A 73 20.27 0.21 -9.43
N GLY A 74 19.94 1.13 -10.34
CA GLY A 74 20.36 1.08 -11.74
C GLY A 74 19.66 0.01 -12.58
N LEU A 75 18.54 -0.52 -12.10
CA LEU A 75 17.73 -1.51 -12.84
C LEU A 75 16.89 -0.82 -13.91
N PRO A 76 16.82 -1.37 -15.13
CA PRO A 76 15.81 -0.97 -16.11
C PRO A 76 14.44 -1.07 -15.47
N THR A 77 13.64 0.00 -15.57
CA THR A 77 12.39 0.11 -14.82
C THR A 77 11.24 0.53 -15.72
N VAL A 78 10.11 -0.15 -15.60
CA VAL A 78 8.84 0.23 -16.21
C VAL A 78 7.84 0.51 -15.09
N VAL A 79 7.10 1.58 -15.21
CA VAL A 79 6.09 2.00 -14.23
C VAL A 79 4.71 1.52 -14.66
N ALA A 80 4.04 0.80 -13.77
CA ALA A 80 2.64 0.43 -13.88
C ALA A 80 1.80 1.32 -12.96
N LEU A 81 1.09 2.30 -13.52
CA LEU A 81 0.24 3.22 -12.76
C LEU A 81 -1.13 2.60 -12.53
N THR A 82 -1.49 2.33 -11.28
CA THR A 82 -2.75 1.70 -10.88
C THR A 82 -3.66 2.65 -10.12
N MET A 83 -4.93 2.26 -9.92
CA MET A 83 -5.93 3.01 -9.13
C MET A 83 -6.21 4.43 -9.64
N ASN A 84 -5.85 4.72 -10.90
CA ASN A 84 -6.04 6.06 -11.46
C ASN A 84 -7.51 6.43 -11.65
N ASP A 85 -8.39 5.44 -11.86
CA ASP A 85 -9.84 5.64 -11.88
C ASP A 85 -10.38 6.15 -10.53
N LEU A 86 -9.84 5.65 -9.43
CA LEU A 86 -10.17 6.11 -8.07
C LEU A 86 -9.56 7.50 -7.81
N ALA A 87 -8.32 7.73 -8.22
CA ALA A 87 -7.67 9.02 -8.10
C ALA A 87 -8.45 10.11 -8.87
N VAL A 88 -8.91 9.81 -10.11
CA VAL A 88 -9.76 10.73 -10.90
C VAL A 88 -11.06 11.05 -10.17
N ARG A 89 -11.74 10.05 -9.59
CA ARG A 89 -12.97 10.29 -8.79
C ARG A 89 -12.72 11.17 -7.58
N ASN A 90 -11.53 11.10 -7.00
CA ASN A 90 -11.10 11.92 -5.87
C ASN A 90 -10.54 13.29 -6.31
N GLY A 91 -10.55 13.62 -7.63
CA GLY A 91 -10.06 14.89 -8.16
C GLY A 91 -8.54 15.00 -8.23
N CYS A 92 -7.81 13.89 -8.09
CA CYS A 92 -6.34 13.82 -8.13
C CYS A 92 -5.83 12.82 -9.17
N GLY A 93 -6.51 12.73 -10.32
CA GLY A 93 -6.09 11.85 -11.41
C GLY A 93 -4.68 12.18 -11.93
N VAL A 94 -3.92 11.15 -12.25
CA VAL A 94 -2.54 11.26 -12.72
C VAL A 94 -2.51 11.06 -14.23
N ASP A 95 -1.90 12.02 -14.94
CA ASP A 95 -1.59 11.88 -16.35
C ASP A 95 -0.30 11.07 -16.52
N ALA A 96 -0.43 9.87 -17.10
CA ALA A 96 0.68 8.95 -17.28
C ALA A 96 1.76 9.51 -18.25
N GLU A 97 1.39 10.26 -19.30
CA GLU A 97 2.36 10.87 -20.22
C GLU A 97 3.13 11.97 -19.52
N ARG A 98 2.44 12.84 -18.80
CA ARG A 98 3.09 13.90 -18.01
C ARG A 98 4.00 13.32 -16.94
N LEU A 99 3.57 12.26 -16.25
CA LEU A 99 4.41 11.56 -15.28
C LEU A 99 5.65 10.95 -15.96
N SER A 100 5.51 10.31 -17.12
CA SER A 100 6.63 9.80 -17.90
C SER A 100 7.64 10.90 -18.25
N HIS A 101 7.18 12.07 -18.68
CA HIS A 101 8.06 13.23 -18.95
C HIS A 101 8.81 13.69 -17.70
N LEU A 102 8.14 13.76 -16.55
CA LEU A 102 8.77 14.15 -15.28
C LEU A 102 9.75 13.09 -14.76
N LEU A 103 9.60 11.85 -15.22
CA LEU A 103 10.50 10.73 -14.95
C LEU A 103 11.54 10.54 -16.09
N ASP A 104 11.91 11.61 -16.79
CA ASP A 104 12.92 11.61 -17.86
C ASP A 104 12.62 10.63 -19.01
N GLY A 105 11.36 10.40 -19.30
CA GLY A 105 10.90 9.51 -20.37
C GLY A 105 10.78 8.03 -19.96
N MET A 106 10.88 7.71 -18.69
CA MET A 106 10.63 6.36 -18.21
C MET A 106 9.23 5.89 -18.63
N PRO A 107 9.07 4.66 -19.14
CA PRO A 107 7.78 4.16 -19.55
C PRO A 107 6.79 4.11 -18.37
N VAL A 108 5.69 4.83 -18.48
CA VAL A 108 4.59 4.82 -17.51
C VAL A 108 3.34 4.34 -18.22
N VAL A 109 2.78 3.24 -17.77
CA VAL A 109 1.58 2.64 -18.34
C VAL A 109 0.45 2.62 -17.32
N ALA A 110 -0.66 3.26 -17.63
CA ALA A 110 -1.86 3.17 -16.80
C ALA A 110 -2.50 1.80 -16.96
N ILE A 111 -2.71 1.09 -15.85
CA ILE A 111 -3.30 -0.24 -15.82
C ILE A 111 -4.47 -0.31 -14.83
N ASP A 112 -5.46 -1.12 -15.16
CA ASP A 112 -6.52 -1.54 -14.24
C ASP A 112 -6.40 -3.05 -14.00
N GLY A 113 -5.88 -3.42 -12.82
CA GLY A 113 -5.68 -4.82 -12.44
C GLY A 113 -6.96 -5.63 -12.33
N ARG A 114 -8.11 -4.96 -12.16
CA ARG A 114 -9.42 -5.63 -12.05
C ARG A 114 -9.99 -6.00 -13.42
N THR A 115 -9.86 -5.12 -14.40
CA THR A 115 -10.39 -5.34 -15.76
C THR A 115 -9.36 -5.89 -16.74
N GLY A 116 -8.06 -5.80 -16.39
CA GLY A 116 -6.95 -6.14 -17.27
C GLY A 116 -6.64 -5.06 -18.32
N ASN A 117 -7.32 -3.91 -18.25
CA ASN A 117 -7.05 -2.81 -19.17
C ASN A 117 -5.62 -2.28 -18.99
N GLY A 118 -4.95 -1.94 -20.09
CA GLY A 118 -3.55 -1.52 -20.09
C GLY A 118 -2.52 -2.67 -20.06
N GLY A 119 -2.95 -3.92 -19.80
CA GLY A 119 -2.02 -5.05 -19.68
C GLY A 119 -1.20 -5.31 -20.94
N LYS A 120 -1.79 -5.13 -22.15
CA LYS A 120 -1.05 -5.25 -23.41
C LYS A 120 -0.02 -4.14 -23.55
N ALA A 121 -0.39 -2.90 -23.28
CA ALA A 121 0.53 -1.76 -23.35
C ALA A 121 1.70 -1.92 -22.37
N LEU A 122 1.44 -2.48 -21.16
CA LEU A 122 2.49 -2.81 -20.21
C LEU A 122 3.43 -3.89 -20.76
N ALA A 123 2.89 -4.96 -21.37
CA ALA A 123 3.71 -5.99 -22.00
C ALA A 123 4.56 -5.44 -23.16
N ASP A 124 3.99 -4.57 -23.98
CA ASP A 124 4.70 -3.91 -25.09
C ASP A 124 5.81 -2.98 -24.55
N ALA A 125 5.55 -2.24 -23.46
CA ALA A 125 6.56 -1.39 -22.81
C ALA A 125 7.70 -2.22 -22.19
N ILE A 126 7.39 -3.34 -21.55
CA ILE A 126 8.40 -4.28 -21.04
C ILE A 126 9.25 -4.82 -22.19
N ALA A 127 8.61 -5.27 -23.30
CA ALA A 127 9.33 -5.76 -24.48
C ALA A 127 10.29 -4.72 -25.05
N ALA A 128 9.82 -3.48 -25.21
CA ALA A 128 10.64 -2.38 -25.70
C ALA A 128 11.85 -2.10 -24.79
N SER A 129 11.70 -2.25 -23.48
CA SER A 129 12.78 -2.05 -22.52
C SER A 129 13.87 -3.12 -22.59
N PHE A 130 13.55 -4.33 -23.07
CA PHE A 130 14.55 -5.39 -23.33
C PHE A 130 15.26 -5.21 -24.68
N GLU A 131 14.62 -4.62 -25.68
CA GLU A 131 15.17 -4.42 -27.02
C GLU A 131 16.20 -3.27 -27.11
N GLY A 132 16.60 -2.73 -25.95
CA GLY A 132 17.69 -1.75 -25.88
C GLY A 132 17.26 -0.32 -26.14
N THR A 133 16.00 0.01 -26.02
CA THR A 133 15.58 1.39 -25.80
C THR A 133 16.27 1.85 -24.52
N PRO A 134 17.15 2.89 -24.57
CA PRO A 134 17.77 3.36 -23.36
C PRO A 134 16.65 3.80 -22.42
N VAL A 135 16.43 3.01 -21.38
CA VAL A 135 15.67 3.51 -20.24
C VAL A 135 16.49 4.70 -19.77
N PRO A 136 15.94 5.92 -19.80
CA PRO A 136 16.69 7.06 -19.34
C PRO A 136 17.15 6.76 -17.92
N HIS A 137 18.43 6.72 -17.70
CA HIS A 137 19.03 6.61 -16.37
C HIS A 137 18.86 7.92 -15.60
N GLY A 138 17.90 8.69 -16.00
CA GLY A 138 17.81 10.09 -15.72
C GLY A 138 16.89 10.45 -14.58
N LEU A 139 17.01 9.84 -13.45
CA LEU A 139 16.79 10.55 -12.21
C LEU A 139 18.08 11.32 -11.90
N THR A 140 18.44 12.21 -12.83
CA THR A 140 19.67 13.01 -12.77
C THR A 140 19.77 13.90 -11.53
N ALA A 141 18.67 14.11 -10.82
CA ALA A 141 18.64 14.81 -9.55
C ALA A 141 19.06 13.94 -8.35
N LEU A 142 19.02 12.60 -8.48
CA LEU A 142 19.48 11.72 -7.41
C LEU A 142 20.98 11.44 -7.62
N PRO A 143 21.84 11.80 -6.64
CA PRO A 143 23.25 11.45 -6.72
C PRO A 143 23.33 9.92 -6.84
N THR A 144 24.12 9.43 -7.80
CA THR A 144 24.38 8.00 -7.99
C THR A 144 24.73 7.36 -6.65
N ALA A 145 24.15 6.22 -6.33
CA ALA A 145 24.48 5.48 -5.12
C ALA A 145 26.00 5.37 -5.02
N THR A 146 26.57 5.83 -3.90
CA THR A 146 28.00 5.70 -3.69
C THR A 146 28.31 4.21 -3.58
N ALA A 147 29.28 3.75 -4.35
CA ALA A 147 29.68 2.34 -4.48
C ALA A 147 30.16 1.69 -3.16
N ASP A 148 30.20 2.44 -2.07
CA ASP A 148 30.76 2.03 -0.78
C ASP A 148 29.75 1.36 0.17
N ALA A 149 28.44 1.41 -0.13
CA ALA A 149 27.48 0.68 0.68
C ALA A 149 27.39 -0.77 0.16
N ASP A 150 27.60 -1.73 1.04
CA ASP A 150 27.37 -3.13 0.72
C ASP A 150 25.86 -3.39 0.59
N MET A 151 25.33 -3.11 -0.59
CA MET A 151 23.90 -3.22 -0.94
C MET A 151 23.37 -4.65 -0.84
N LYS A 152 24.25 -5.63 -0.57
CA LYS A 152 23.87 -7.04 -0.42
C LYS A 152 23.59 -7.42 1.03
N THR A 153 23.84 -6.53 1.97
CA THR A 153 23.56 -6.73 3.38
C THR A 153 22.39 -5.87 3.84
N ALA A 154 21.57 -6.38 4.76
CA ALA A 154 20.44 -5.62 5.32
C ALA A 154 20.91 -4.33 6.00
N ASP A 155 22.05 -4.37 6.69
CA ASP A 155 22.63 -3.20 7.36
C ASP A 155 23.11 -2.15 6.36
N GLY A 156 23.77 -2.55 5.27
CA GLY A 156 24.22 -1.65 4.21
C GLY A 156 23.05 -0.98 3.49
N LEU A 157 21.98 -1.73 3.24
CA LEU A 157 20.75 -1.21 2.64
C LEU A 157 20.02 -0.20 3.54
N SER A 158 19.94 -0.47 4.84
CA SER A 158 19.29 0.46 5.78
C SER A 158 20.08 1.77 5.89
N VAL A 159 21.40 1.71 6.01
CA VAL A 159 22.27 2.90 6.02
C VAL A 159 22.14 3.70 4.74
N TRP A 160 22.13 3.04 3.57
CA TRP A 160 21.92 3.69 2.29
C TRP A 160 20.51 4.32 2.18
N ALA A 161 19.47 3.60 2.65
CA ALA A 161 18.10 4.09 2.64
C ALA A 161 17.94 5.36 3.48
N GLU A 162 18.52 5.40 4.67
CA GLU A 162 18.46 6.54 5.58
C GLU A 162 19.28 7.73 5.11
N SER A 163 20.50 7.49 4.62
CA SER A 163 21.44 8.55 4.23
C SER A 163 20.92 9.48 3.14
N ARG A 164 19.88 9.11 2.40
CA ARG A 164 19.35 9.86 1.25
C ARG A 164 17.84 10.12 1.34
N ALA A 165 17.24 9.88 2.48
CA ALA A 165 15.80 10.02 2.66
C ALA A 165 15.31 11.43 2.27
N ASP A 166 16.02 12.48 2.71
CA ASP A 166 15.66 13.87 2.42
C ASP A 166 15.71 14.17 0.92
N ALA A 167 16.77 13.73 0.22
CA ALA A 167 16.90 13.93 -1.22
C ALA A 167 15.78 13.23 -2.01
N ARG A 168 15.37 12.03 -1.59
CA ARG A 168 14.26 11.31 -2.20
C ARG A 168 12.92 11.99 -1.94
N LEU A 169 12.72 12.52 -0.74
CA LEU A 169 11.52 13.29 -0.40
C LEU A 169 11.44 14.57 -1.23
N ASP A 170 12.54 15.31 -1.38
CA ASP A 170 12.60 16.52 -2.21
C ASP A 170 12.33 16.21 -3.67
N TRP A 171 12.91 15.13 -4.22
CA TRP A 171 12.64 14.67 -5.57
C TRP A 171 11.17 14.30 -5.76
N THR A 172 10.60 13.51 -4.84
CA THR A 172 9.17 13.13 -4.84
C THR A 172 8.28 14.37 -4.84
N ALA A 173 8.58 15.33 -3.97
CA ALA A 173 7.85 16.59 -3.90
C ALA A 173 8.00 17.41 -5.21
N GLY A 174 9.14 17.33 -5.87
CA GLY A 174 9.36 17.93 -7.21
C GLY A 174 8.45 17.36 -8.28
N ILE A 175 8.35 16.03 -8.35
CA ILE A 175 7.46 15.31 -9.29
C ILE A 175 5.99 15.67 -9.01
N LEU A 176 5.56 15.63 -7.75
CA LEU A 176 4.17 15.95 -7.37
C LEU A 176 3.81 17.40 -7.74
N ARG A 177 4.72 18.36 -7.54
CA ARG A 177 4.55 19.75 -7.98
C ARG A 177 4.45 19.85 -9.51
N GLY A 178 5.29 19.08 -10.22
CA GLY A 178 5.26 19.04 -11.68
C GLY A 178 3.96 18.45 -12.25
N LEU A 179 3.25 17.61 -11.49
CA LEU A 179 1.93 17.08 -11.83
C LEU A 179 0.79 18.00 -11.42
N ASP A 180 1.06 19.19 -10.88
CA ASP A 180 0.07 20.07 -10.25
C ASP A 180 -0.70 19.37 -9.11
N MET A 181 -0.19 18.24 -8.65
CA MET A 181 -0.66 17.56 -7.45
C MET A 181 -0.05 18.29 -6.26
N HIS A 182 -0.60 19.46 -5.95
CA HIS A 182 -0.44 19.98 -4.60
C HIS A 182 -0.94 18.87 -3.70
N ALA A 183 -0.32 18.67 -2.54
CA ALA A 183 -0.88 17.82 -1.52
C ALA A 183 -2.29 18.35 -1.23
N VAL A 184 -3.24 17.89 -2.04
CA VAL A 184 -4.63 18.18 -1.82
C VAL A 184 -4.93 17.31 -0.63
N ASP A 185 -4.79 17.90 0.55
CA ASP A 185 -5.47 17.43 1.74
C ASP A 185 -6.95 17.40 1.39
N HIS A 186 -7.35 16.38 0.64
CA HIS A 186 -8.75 16.02 0.57
C HIS A 186 -9.16 15.66 1.99
N VAL A 187 -9.54 16.71 2.75
CA VAL A 187 -10.16 16.54 4.04
C VAL A 187 -11.45 15.76 3.79
N THR A 188 -11.34 14.46 3.79
CA THR A 188 -12.48 13.55 3.68
C THR A 188 -13.38 13.75 4.89
N LEU A 189 -14.63 13.31 4.78
CA LEU A 189 -15.50 13.29 5.96
C LEU A 189 -14.86 12.50 7.10
N SER A 190 -14.11 11.43 6.79
CA SER A 190 -13.33 10.69 7.77
C SER A 190 -12.30 11.55 8.48
N ASP A 191 -11.51 12.37 7.76
CA ASP A 191 -10.50 13.23 8.37
C ASP A 191 -11.12 14.30 9.28
N ARG A 192 -12.35 14.77 8.95
CA ARG A 192 -13.07 15.68 9.83
C ARG A 192 -13.56 15.00 11.10
N ILE A 193 -14.05 13.77 10.97
CA ILE A 193 -14.47 12.95 12.11
C ILE A 193 -13.26 12.62 12.96
N ASP A 194 -12.17 12.15 12.36
CA ASP A 194 -10.93 11.82 13.04
C ASP A 194 -10.33 13.02 13.77
N ARG A 195 -10.36 14.20 13.18
CA ARG A 195 -9.91 15.44 13.84
C ARG A 195 -10.70 15.76 15.09
N VAL A 196 -12.01 15.48 15.10
CA VAL A 196 -12.86 15.66 16.27
C VAL A 196 -12.62 14.56 17.31
N LEU A 197 -12.58 13.32 16.88
CA LEU A 197 -12.40 12.16 17.77
C LEU A 197 -11.00 12.12 18.40
N LEU A 198 -9.96 12.53 17.66
CA LEU A 198 -8.57 12.54 18.14
C LEU A 198 -8.22 13.82 18.90
N HIS A 199 -9.14 14.77 19.02
CA HIS A 199 -8.89 15.97 19.82
C HIS A 199 -8.76 15.61 21.31
N PRO A 200 -7.71 16.05 22.01
CA PRO A 200 -7.39 15.55 23.37
C PRO A 200 -8.51 15.80 24.39
N VAL A 201 -9.33 16.82 24.22
CA VAL A 201 -10.45 17.13 25.12
C VAL A 201 -11.75 16.55 24.58
N ILE A 202 -12.06 16.80 23.28
CA ILE A 202 -13.33 16.38 22.67
C ILE A 202 -13.39 14.86 22.56
N GLY A 203 -12.27 14.21 22.19
CA GLY A 203 -12.19 12.75 22.09
C GLY A 203 -12.49 12.06 23.42
N VAL A 204 -11.97 12.60 24.53
CA VAL A 204 -12.26 12.08 25.87
C VAL A 204 -13.75 12.26 26.22
N LEU A 205 -14.34 13.41 25.88
CA LEU A 205 -15.78 13.64 26.11
C LEU A 205 -16.66 12.69 25.29
N VAL A 206 -16.31 12.48 24.01
CA VAL A 206 -17.00 11.53 23.12
C VAL A 206 -16.87 10.12 23.65
N PHE A 207 -15.67 9.73 24.10
CA PHE A 207 -15.43 8.42 24.70
C PHE A 207 -16.30 8.21 25.94
N LEU A 208 -16.34 9.19 26.86
CA LEU A 208 -17.18 9.11 28.05
C LEU A 208 -18.67 9.07 27.73
N ALA A 209 -19.11 9.82 26.71
CA ALA A 209 -20.48 9.79 26.24
C ALA A 209 -20.88 8.42 25.66
N VAL A 210 -20.02 7.82 24.84
CA VAL A 210 -20.24 6.47 24.32
C VAL A 210 -20.26 5.44 25.45
N LEU A 211 -19.30 5.53 26.38
CA LEU A 211 -19.26 4.64 27.54
C LEU A 211 -20.54 4.75 28.39
N PHE A 212 -21.03 5.97 28.60
CA PHE A 212 -22.28 6.21 29.32
C PHE A 212 -23.49 5.60 28.58
N VAL A 213 -23.57 5.78 27.26
CA VAL A 213 -24.65 5.21 26.45
C VAL A 213 -24.62 3.68 26.50
N VAL A 214 -23.44 3.07 26.38
CA VAL A 214 -23.27 1.61 26.47
C VAL A 214 -23.69 1.12 27.87
N PHE A 215 -23.24 1.79 28.93
CA PHE A 215 -23.61 1.45 30.30
C PHE A 215 -25.12 1.55 30.51
N GLN A 216 -25.72 2.66 30.06
CA GLN A 216 -27.17 2.87 30.18
C GLN A 216 -27.97 1.85 29.38
N ALA A 217 -27.52 1.55 28.15
CA ALA A 217 -28.15 0.53 27.31
C ALA A 217 -28.08 -0.86 27.97
N THR A 218 -26.93 -1.20 28.52
CA THR A 218 -26.75 -2.50 29.20
C THR A 218 -27.64 -2.62 30.43
N THR A 219 -27.70 -1.60 31.28
CA THR A 219 -28.55 -1.62 32.48
C THR A 219 -30.03 -1.59 32.15
N THR A 220 -30.45 -0.75 31.19
CA THR A 220 -31.86 -0.59 30.82
C THR A 220 -32.42 -1.78 30.02
N LEU A 221 -31.58 -2.40 29.15
CA LEU A 221 -31.99 -3.57 28.37
C LEU A 221 -31.86 -4.88 29.17
N ALA A 222 -30.92 -4.96 30.12
CA ALA A 222 -30.72 -6.16 30.91
C ALA A 222 -31.87 -6.38 31.92
N SER A 223 -32.41 -5.30 32.52
CA SER A 223 -33.49 -5.39 33.48
C SER A 223 -34.74 -6.11 32.96
N PRO A 224 -35.36 -5.71 31.84
CA PRO A 224 -36.54 -6.40 31.34
C PRO A 224 -36.26 -7.85 30.88
N MET A 225 -35.03 -8.11 30.40
CA MET A 225 -34.63 -9.47 30.04
C MET A 225 -34.48 -10.36 31.26
N GLN A 226 -33.92 -9.84 32.37
CA GLN A 226 -33.82 -10.54 33.63
C GLN A 226 -35.22 -10.82 34.20
N ASP A 227 -36.10 -9.85 34.23
CA ASP A 227 -37.48 -10.01 34.68
C ASP A 227 -38.25 -11.05 33.86
N TRP A 228 -38.08 -11.03 32.54
CA TRP A 228 -38.69 -12.01 31.64
C TRP A 228 -38.17 -13.43 31.90
N ILE A 229 -36.86 -13.59 32.08
CA ILE A 229 -36.25 -14.89 32.43
C ILE A 229 -36.74 -15.38 33.79
N ASP A 230 -36.78 -14.51 34.80
CA ASP A 230 -37.21 -14.86 36.17
C ASP A 230 -38.65 -15.30 36.16
N VAL A 231 -39.55 -14.56 35.52
CA VAL A 231 -40.96 -14.93 35.43
C VAL A 231 -41.17 -16.24 34.68
N THR A 232 -40.44 -16.44 33.57
CA THR A 232 -40.56 -17.66 32.76
C THR A 232 -40.01 -18.88 33.51
N PHE A 233 -38.82 -18.74 34.11
CA PHE A 233 -38.20 -19.84 34.84
C PHE A 233 -38.96 -20.20 36.12
N ARG A 234 -39.44 -19.21 36.87
CA ARG A 234 -40.25 -19.46 38.10
C ARG A 234 -41.59 -20.10 37.76
N GLY A 235 -42.23 -19.66 36.65
CA GLY A 235 -43.46 -20.29 36.16
C GLY A 235 -43.23 -21.77 35.81
N TRP A 236 -42.21 -22.07 35.01
CA TRP A 236 -41.91 -23.45 34.62
C TRP A 236 -41.50 -24.32 35.79
N CYS A 237 -40.73 -23.79 36.77
CA CYS A 237 -40.38 -24.54 37.97
C CYS A 237 -41.58 -24.79 38.88
N ALA A 238 -42.48 -23.82 39.02
CA ALA A 238 -43.70 -23.98 39.82
C ALA A 238 -44.64 -25.01 39.18
N ASP A 239 -44.93 -24.88 37.89
CA ASP A 239 -45.78 -25.85 37.15
C ASP A 239 -45.19 -27.24 37.12
N GLY A 240 -43.84 -27.38 37.01
CA GLY A 240 -43.16 -28.66 37.07
C GLY A 240 -43.20 -29.30 38.47
N LEU A 241 -43.12 -28.49 39.51
CA LEU A 241 -43.21 -28.99 40.91
C LEU A 241 -44.61 -29.43 41.27
N ASP A 242 -45.65 -28.66 40.86
CA ASP A 242 -47.06 -29.02 41.07
C ASP A 242 -47.42 -30.30 40.33
N LEU A 243 -46.88 -30.52 39.13
CA LEU A 243 -47.05 -31.77 38.40
C LEU A 243 -46.39 -32.98 39.09
N LEU A 244 -45.21 -32.76 39.70
CA LEU A 244 -44.49 -33.83 40.44
C LEU A 244 -45.06 -34.16 41.80
N LEU A 245 -45.65 -33.21 42.50
CA LEU A 245 -46.22 -33.35 43.82
C LEU A 245 -47.72 -33.77 43.82
N GLY A 246 -48.34 -33.74 42.61
CA GLY A 246 -49.72 -34.22 42.47
C GLY A 246 -50.75 -33.36 43.17
N LEU A 247 -50.52 -32.08 43.40
CA LEU A 247 -51.42 -31.09 43.95
C LEU A 247 -52.17 -30.33 42.90
#